data_c1312e1d5bb61b54c74081bfc9540dd6
#
_entry.id   c1312e1d5bb61b54c74081bfc9540dd6
#
_cell.length_a   1.000
_cell.length_b   1.000
_cell.length_c   1.000
_cell.angle_alpha   90.00
_cell.angle_beta   90.00
_cell.angle_gamma   90.00
#
_symmetry.space_group_name_H-M   'P 1'
#
loop_
_entity.id
_entity.type
_entity.pdbx_description
1 polymer ?
#
loop_
_entity_poly.entity_id
_entity_poly.type
_entity_poly.pdbx_seq_one_letter_code
_entity_poly.pdbx_strand_id
1 'polypeptide(L)'
;LCSTTLSTTNLDKEPISLLKGIHLPSDLRRLPREALPQVCQELRQAIIHSLADNPGHFASSLGVVELTVALHYVFDTPYDRIVWDVGHQAAGHKMLTGRMDDFCTYRHLHGLRPFPSPEESEYDTFACGHASNSISAALGMAVADQQTGQTGRHVVAVIGDGSMSGGLAYEGLNNASDTPNNLLIILNDNNMSIDGSVGGMKHYLHQLHTSRLYNWLRFRISQKMLKWGILTERGRQRMLRFNNSLKSLLTDQQNIFEGMNIRYFGPSDGHDVIE
;
A
#
# COMPACT_ATOMS: atom_id res chain seq x y z
N LEU A 1 -17.17 -19.31 -18.94
CA LEU A 1 -16.81 -20.65 -18.48
C LEU A 1 -15.36 -20.94 -18.87
N CYS A 2 -14.41 -20.49 -18.00
CA CYS A 2 -13.01 -20.87 -18.10
C CYS A 2 -12.82 -22.24 -17.43
N SER A 3 -13.03 -23.33 -18.14
CA SER A 3 -12.71 -24.66 -17.66
C SER A 3 -11.33 -25.08 -18.17
N THR A 4 -10.33 -24.93 -17.37
CA THR A 4 -9.03 -25.60 -17.58
C THR A 4 -9.12 -26.97 -16.92
N THR A 5 -9.17 -28.03 -17.72
CA THR A 5 -9.04 -29.42 -17.29
C THR A 5 -7.62 -29.67 -16.81
N LEU A 6 -7.43 -29.73 -15.49
CA LEU A 6 -6.21 -30.22 -14.86
C LEU A 6 -6.17 -31.76 -14.97
N SER A 7 -5.12 -32.28 -15.59
CA SER A 7 -4.81 -33.71 -15.67
C SER A 7 -4.41 -34.22 -14.27
N THR A 8 -5.16 -35.22 -13.81
CA THR A 8 -4.93 -35.97 -12.56
C THR A 8 -3.74 -36.91 -12.69
N THR A 9 -2.62 -36.62 -12.01
CA THR A 9 -1.67 -37.66 -11.54
C THR A 9 -0.86 -37.12 -10.35
N ASN A 10 -0.96 -37.83 -9.25
CA ASN A 10 -0.24 -37.86 -7.99
C ASN A 10 -1.00 -37.33 -6.77
N LEU A 11 -1.40 -38.33 -5.95
CA LEU A 11 -1.98 -38.22 -4.61
C LEU A 11 -0.88 -37.89 -3.55
N ASP A 12 -0.21 -36.78 -3.68
CA ASP A 12 0.35 -36.08 -2.54
C ASP A 12 -0.68 -35.02 -2.15
N LYS A 13 -1.05 -34.97 -0.87
CA LYS A 13 -2.02 -34.01 -0.34
C LYS A 13 -1.52 -32.60 -0.70
N GLU A 14 -2.03 -32.05 -1.81
CA GLU A 14 -1.80 -30.63 -2.09
C GLU A 14 -2.27 -29.84 -0.86
N PRO A 15 -1.47 -28.91 -0.36
CA PRO A 15 -1.87 -28.08 0.76
C PRO A 15 -3.19 -27.39 0.36
N ILE A 16 -4.17 -27.43 1.26
CA ILE A 16 -5.49 -26.80 1.02
C ILE A 16 -5.25 -25.36 0.63
N SER A 17 -5.62 -24.98 -0.59
CA SER A 17 -5.46 -23.61 -1.09
C SER A 17 -6.33 -22.67 -0.27
N LEU A 18 -5.70 -21.73 0.44
CA LEU A 18 -6.39 -20.70 1.22
C LEU A 18 -7.05 -19.67 0.30
N LEU A 19 -6.39 -19.33 -0.80
CA LEU A 19 -6.86 -18.32 -1.75
C LEU A 19 -8.21 -18.70 -2.38
N LYS A 20 -8.47 -19.99 -2.62
CA LYS A 20 -9.76 -20.46 -3.15
C LYS A 20 -10.92 -20.18 -2.20
N GLY A 21 -10.67 -20.01 -0.91
CA GLY A 21 -11.68 -19.65 0.10
C GLY A 21 -11.84 -18.14 0.30
N ILE A 22 -11.04 -17.32 -0.38
CA ILE A 22 -11.08 -15.86 -0.26
C ILE A 22 -11.77 -15.29 -1.50
N HIS A 23 -13.04 -14.94 -1.36
CA HIS A 23 -13.79 -14.25 -2.40
C HIS A 23 -13.77 -12.74 -2.20
N LEU A 24 -13.82 -12.28 -0.95
CA LEU A 24 -13.83 -10.88 -0.58
C LEU A 24 -12.80 -10.59 0.52
N PRO A 25 -12.39 -9.33 0.72
CA PRO A 25 -11.48 -8.95 1.81
C PRO A 25 -11.96 -9.36 3.20
N SER A 26 -13.28 -9.46 3.41
CA SER A 26 -13.86 -9.98 4.67
C SER A 26 -13.47 -11.41 4.97
N ASP A 27 -13.25 -12.25 3.95
CA ASP A 27 -12.83 -13.64 4.13
C ASP A 27 -11.34 -13.69 4.51
N LEU A 28 -10.52 -12.85 3.86
CA LEU A 28 -9.12 -12.69 4.20
C LEU A 28 -8.91 -12.26 5.66
N ARG A 29 -9.72 -11.32 6.15
CA ARG A 29 -9.65 -10.82 7.55
C ARG A 29 -10.02 -11.86 8.61
N ARG A 30 -10.68 -12.97 8.22
CA ARG A 30 -10.99 -14.10 9.14
C ARG A 30 -9.81 -15.05 9.34
N LEU A 31 -8.82 -14.99 8.49
CA LEU A 31 -7.64 -15.85 8.59
C LEU A 31 -6.73 -15.41 9.74
N PRO A 32 -6.04 -16.35 10.40
CA PRO A 32 -5.00 -16.00 11.35
C PRO A 32 -3.81 -15.34 10.61
N ARG A 33 -3.13 -14.42 11.29
CA ARG A 33 -2.02 -13.65 10.71
C ARG A 33 -0.91 -14.56 10.13
N GLU A 34 -0.67 -15.68 10.76
CA GLU A 34 0.34 -16.68 10.37
C GLU A 34 0.04 -17.35 9.02
N ALA A 35 -1.21 -17.26 8.54
CA ALA A 35 -1.61 -17.78 7.23
C ALA A 35 -1.33 -16.81 6.07
N LEU A 36 -1.09 -15.51 6.35
CA LEU A 36 -0.91 -14.50 5.32
C LEU A 36 0.26 -14.77 4.36
N PRO A 37 1.43 -15.30 4.80
CA PRO A 37 2.50 -15.65 3.87
C PRO A 37 2.09 -16.68 2.83
N GLN A 38 1.27 -17.68 3.22
CA GLN A 38 0.72 -18.66 2.27
C GLN A 38 -0.23 -17.99 1.28
N VAL A 39 -1.12 -17.11 1.75
CA VAL A 39 -2.03 -16.35 0.86
C VAL A 39 -1.22 -15.52 -0.14
N CYS A 40 -0.16 -14.85 0.30
CA CYS A 40 0.71 -14.08 -0.59
C CYS A 40 1.37 -14.98 -1.66
N GLN A 41 1.85 -16.15 -1.27
CA GLN A 41 2.43 -17.11 -2.21
C GLN A 41 1.42 -17.59 -3.24
N GLU A 42 0.21 -17.96 -2.81
CA GLU A 42 -0.85 -18.43 -3.71
C GLU A 42 -1.35 -17.31 -4.62
N LEU A 43 -1.53 -16.09 -4.10
CA LEU A 43 -1.90 -14.92 -4.90
C LEU A 43 -0.83 -14.58 -5.94
N ARG A 44 0.45 -14.68 -5.58
CA ARG A 44 1.58 -14.50 -6.51
C ARG A 44 1.51 -15.51 -7.65
N GLN A 45 1.25 -16.78 -7.37
CA GLN A 45 1.10 -17.81 -8.40
C GLN A 45 -0.13 -17.55 -9.29
N ALA A 46 -1.26 -17.13 -8.71
CA ALA A 46 -2.45 -16.76 -9.48
C ALA A 46 -2.17 -15.59 -10.44
N ILE A 47 -1.46 -14.55 -9.99
CA ILE A 47 -1.03 -13.42 -10.83
C ILE A 47 -0.12 -13.90 -11.96
N ILE A 48 0.86 -14.75 -11.65
CA ILE A 48 1.79 -15.31 -12.66
C ILE A 48 1.02 -16.07 -13.74
N HIS A 49 0.14 -16.98 -13.34
CA HIS A 49 -0.68 -17.75 -14.28
C HIS A 49 -1.58 -16.85 -15.14
N SER A 50 -2.28 -15.92 -14.51
CA SER A 50 -3.24 -15.08 -15.23
C SER A 50 -2.56 -14.12 -16.22
N LEU A 51 -1.42 -13.54 -15.85
CA LEU A 51 -0.69 -12.60 -16.69
C LEU A 51 0.26 -13.28 -17.69
N ALA A 52 0.47 -14.60 -17.60
CA ALA A 52 1.16 -15.36 -18.64
C ALA A 52 0.35 -15.41 -19.94
N ASP A 53 -0.97 -15.51 -19.81
CA ASP A 53 -1.89 -15.61 -20.95
C ASP A 53 -2.51 -14.25 -21.34
N ASN A 54 -2.51 -13.28 -20.41
CA ASN A 54 -3.10 -11.97 -20.62
C ASN A 54 -2.04 -10.86 -20.54
N PRO A 55 -2.09 -9.86 -21.43
CA PRO A 55 -1.15 -8.74 -21.37
C PRO A 55 -1.36 -7.93 -20.07
N GLY A 56 -0.27 -7.60 -19.38
CA GLY A 56 -0.36 -6.86 -18.12
C GLY A 56 0.99 -6.36 -17.61
N HIS A 57 0.94 -5.59 -16.53
CA HIS A 57 2.11 -5.12 -15.82
C HIS A 57 2.54 -6.18 -14.78
N PHE A 58 3.39 -7.09 -15.20
CA PHE A 58 3.77 -8.27 -14.44
C PHE A 58 4.57 -7.93 -13.19
N ALA A 59 5.73 -7.28 -13.37
CA ALA A 59 6.65 -6.98 -12.28
C ALA A 59 6.04 -6.06 -11.20
N SER A 60 5.29 -5.03 -11.61
CA SER A 60 4.65 -4.12 -10.66
C SER A 60 3.56 -4.79 -9.83
N SER A 61 2.80 -5.73 -10.41
CA SER A 61 1.80 -6.49 -9.67
C SER A 61 2.44 -7.47 -8.69
N LEU A 62 3.54 -8.12 -9.06
CA LEU A 62 4.28 -9.02 -8.18
C LEU A 62 5.01 -8.30 -7.04
N GLY A 63 5.43 -7.06 -7.28
CA GLY A 63 6.13 -6.24 -6.30
C GLY A 63 5.27 -5.75 -5.13
N VAL A 64 3.94 -5.85 -5.23
CA VAL A 64 3.00 -5.36 -4.20
C VAL A 64 2.05 -6.43 -3.68
N VAL A 65 2.36 -7.71 -3.84
CA VAL A 65 1.50 -8.82 -3.37
C VAL A 65 1.30 -8.74 -1.86
N GLU A 66 2.38 -8.69 -1.09
CA GLU A 66 2.35 -8.63 0.37
C GLU A 66 1.67 -7.35 0.85
N LEU A 67 2.00 -6.21 0.24
CA LEU A 67 1.36 -4.93 0.52
C LEU A 67 -0.16 -5.00 0.26
N THR A 68 -0.59 -5.60 -0.84
CA THR A 68 -2.02 -5.73 -1.18
C THR A 68 -2.75 -6.60 -0.16
N VAL A 69 -2.16 -7.75 0.22
CA VAL A 69 -2.72 -8.64 1.25
C VAL A 69 -2.80 -7.91 2.59
N ALA A 70 -1.73 -7.22 3.01
CA ALA A 70 -1.70 -6.47 4.26
C ALA A 70 -2.76 -5.36 4.29
N LEU A 71 -2.94 -4.60 3.20
CA LEU A 71 -3.94 -3.54 3.10
C LEU A 71 -5.36 -4.09 3.27
N HIS A 72 -5.72 -5.16 2.55
CA HIS A 72 -7.04 -5.77 2.65
C HIS A 72 -7.28 -6.54 3.95
N TYR A 73 -6.20 -6.93 4.65
CA TYR A 73 -6.29 -7.54 5.96
C TYR A 73 -6.52 -6.53 7.08
N VAL A 74 -5.86 -5.37 7.00
CA VAL A 74 -5.89 -4.33 8.05
C VAL A 74 -7.08 -3.39 7.90
N PHE A 75 -7.37 -2.94 6.66
CA PHE A 75 -8.42 -1.97 6.38
C PHE A 75 -9.74 -2.65 6.01
N ASP A 76 -10.84 -2.09 6.51
CA ASP A 76 -12.20 -2.60 6.27
C ASP A 76 -12.74 -2.09 4.93
N THR A 77 -12.16 -2.56 3.82
CA THR A 77 -12.62 -2.22 2.48
C THR A 77 -13.96 -2.95 2.16
N PRO A 78 -14.92 -2.28 1.45
CA PRO A 78 -14.81 -0.99 0.78
C PRO A 78 -15.14 0.24 1.67
N TYR A 79 -15.45 0.05 2.98
CA TYR A 79 -15.70 1.17 3.89
C TYR A 79 -14.46 2.08 3.97
N ASP A 80 -13.29 1.52 4.29
CA ASP A 80 -12.00 2.18 4.11
C ASP A 80 -11.65 2.20 2.62
N ARG A 81 -10.97 3.25 2.18
CA ARG A 81 -10.71 3.51 0.76
C ARG A 81 -9.25 3.35 0.42
N ILE A 82 -8.96 2.62 -0.67
CA ILE A 82 -7.61 2.49 -1.23
C ILE A 82 -7.56 3.11 -2.61
N VAL A 83 -6.67 4.08 -2.79
CA VAL A 83 -6.42 4.76 -4.08
C VAL A 83 -5.05 4.31 -4.59
N TRP A 84 -5.05 3.61 -5.72
CA TRP A 84 -3.83 3.14 -6.38
C TRP A 84 -3.35 4.19 -7.37
N ASP A 85 -2.11 4.67 -7.23
CA ASP A 85 -1.52 5.56 -8.23
C ASP A 85 -1.29 4.80 -9.53
N VAL A 86 -1.71 5.34 -10.67
CA VAL A 86 -1.79 4.67 -11.98
C VAL A 86 -2.72 3.45 -11.95
N GLY A 87 -2.58 2.55 -10.98
CA GLY A 87 -3.38 1.33 -10.85
C GLY A 87 -2.83 0.13 -11.64
N HIS A 88 -1.65 0.24 -12.24
CA HIS A 88 -1.02 -0.83 -13.02
C HIS A 88 -0.55 -2.03 -12.16
N GLN A 89 -0.44 -1.85 -10.85
CA GLN A 89 -0.07 -2.84 -9.85
C GLN A 89 -1.29 -3.52 -9.19
N ALA A 90 -2.51 -3.22 -9.60
CA ALA A 90 -3.72 -3.60 -8.89
C ALA A 90 -4.28 -5.01 -9.23
N ALA A 91 -3.49 -5.91 -9.86
CA ALA A 91 -3.94 -7.26 -10.17
C ALA A 91 -4.37 -8.03 -8.91
N GLY A 92 -3.54 -8.05 -7.87
CA GLY A 92 -3.87 -8.68 -6.59
C GLY A 92 -5.09 -8.06 -5.91
N HIS A 93 -5.23 -6.73 -5.96
CA HIS A 93 -6.40 -6.02 -5.47
C HIS A 93 -7.69 -6.53 -6.14
N LYS A 94 -7.71 -6.62 -7.48
CA LYS A 94 -8.87 -7.13 -8.21
C LYS A 94 -9.18 -8.58 -7.85
N MET A 95 -8.17 -9.44 -7.74
CA MET A 95 -8.34 -10.84 -7.37
C MET A 95 -8.92 -11.00 -5.97
N LEU A 96 -8.48 -10.21 -4.98
CA LEU A 96 -8.97 -10.27 -3.60
C LEU A 96 -10.34 -9.59 -3.38
N THR A 97 -10.85 -8.90 -4.39
CA THR A 97 -12.10 -8.13 -4.33
C THR A 97 -13.18 -8.70 -5.27
N GLY A 98 -13.26 -10.03 -5.37
CA GLY A 98 -14.35 -10.75 -6.03
C GLY A 98 -14.21 -10.96 -7.52
N ARG A 99 -13.04 -10.64 -8.12
CA ARG A 99 -12.83 -10.71 -9.58
C ARG A 99 -11.83 -11.79 -9.99
N MET A 100 -11.53 -12.74 -9.10
CA MET A 100 -10.58 -13.82 -9.38
C MET A 100 -11.01 -14.69 -10.57
N ASP A 101 -12.28 -15.10 -10.59
CA ASP A 101 -12.82 -16.01 -11.61
C ASP A 101 -12.92 -15.34 -12.99
N ASP A 102 -13.09 -14.02 -13.02
CA ASP A 102 -13.19 -13.23 -14.25
C ASP A 102 -11.83 -12.78 -14.79
N PHE A 103 -10.75 -13.11 -14.08
CA PHE A 103 -9.41 -12.57 -14.43
C PHE A 103 -8.90 -13.07 -15.78
N CYS A 104 -9.44 -14.17 -16.32
CA CYS A 104 -9.18 -14.61 -17.68
C CYS A 104 -9.65 -13.60 -18.75
N THR A 105 -10.54 -12.68 -18.38
CA THR A 105 -11.04 -11.61 -19.27
C THR A 105 -10.27 -10.30 -19.12
N TYR A 106 -9.24 -10.29 -18.27
CA TYR A 106 -8.47 -9.07 -17.95
C TYR A 106 -7.88 -8.44 -19.23
N ARG A 107 -8.16 -7.17 -19.44
CA ARG A 107 -7.79 -6.36 -20.62
C ARG A 107 -8.41 -6.83 -21.95
N HIS A 108 -9.39 -7.72 -21.92
CA HIS A 108 -10.16 -8.03 -23.10
C HIS A 108 -11.33 -7.06 -23.29
N LEU A 109 -11.81 -6.95 -24.51
CA LEU A 109 -13.02 -6.16 -24.80
C LEU A 109 -14.21 -6.72 -24.01
N HIS A 110 -14.90 -5.86 -23.28
CA HIS A 110 -15.99 -6.21 -22.37
C HIS A 110 -15.59 -7.10 -21.17
N GLY A 111 -14.30 -7.32 -20.96
CA GLY A 111 -13.75 -7.99 -19.79
C GLY A 111 -13.31 -7.00 -18.71
N LEU A 112 -12.53 -7.50 -17.74
CA LEU A 112 -11.98 -6.68 -16.66
C LEU A 112 -11.07 -5.57 -17.18
N ARG A 113 -11.30 -4.36 -16.66
CA ARG A 113 -10.51 -3.17 -17.02
C ARG A 113 -9.04 -3.30 -16.58
N PRO A 114 -8.12 -2.66 -17.32
CA PRO A 114 -6.69 -2.71 -16.99
C PRO A 114 -6.34 -2.04 -15.65
N PHE A 115 -7.15 -1.06 -15.21
CA PHE A 115 -6.95 -0.29 -13.99
C PHE A 115 -8.22 -0.34 -13.13
N PRO A 116 -8.11 -0.07 -11.80
CA PRO A 116 -9.28 0.11 -10.95
C PRO A 116 -10.24 1.17 -11.49
N SER A 117 -11.54 0.88 -11.40
CA SER A 117 -12.59 1.81 -11.84
C SER A 117 -13.86 1.60 -11.00
N PRO A 118 -14.46 2.66 -10.43
CA PRO A 118 -15.70 2.58 -9.66
C PRO A 118 -16.90 1.98 -10.44
N GLU A 119 -16.83 2.00 -11.76
CA GLU A 119 -17.86 1.36 -12.60
C GLU A 119 -17.71 -0.16 -12.65
N GLU A 120 -16.57 -0.70 -12.25
CA GLU A 120 -16.30 -2.15 -12.27
C GLU A 120 -16.55 -2.79 -10.90
N SER A 121 -16.20 -2.09 -9.80
CA SER A 121 -16.31 -2.64 -8.45
C SER A 121 -16.44 -1.53 -7.41
N GLU A 122 -17.21 -1.76 -6.35
CA GLU A 122 -17.30 -0.88 -5.19
C GLU A 122 -15.97 -0.75 -4.41
N TYR A 123 -15.06 -1.70 -4.59
CA TYR A 123 -13.72 -1.67 -4.00
C TYR A 123 -12.77 -0.74 -4.75
N ASP A 124 -13.11 -0.35 -5.96
CA ASP A 124 -12.33 0.55 -6.81
C ASP A 124 -12.77 2.00 -6.55
N THR A 125 -12.22 2.65 -5.53
CA THR A 125 -12.70 3.96 -5.05
C THR A 125 -12.39 5.14 -5.97
N PHE A 126 -11.48 4.97 -6.93
CA PHE A 126 -11.04 6.01 -7.85
C PHE A 126 -10.71 5.44 -9.23
N ALA A 127 -11.11 6.16 -10.28
CA ALA A 127 -10.76 5.79 -11.65
C ALA A 127 -9.26 6.08 -11.90
N CYS A 128 -8.48 5.01 -11.94
CA CYS A 128 -7.02 5.08 -12.10
C CYS A 128 -6.60 5.17 -13.58
N GLY A 129 -5.31 5.38 -13.82
CA GLY A 129 -4.68 5.46 -15.14
C GLY A 129 -3.62 6.55 -15.27
N HIS A 130 -3.68 7.60 -14.45
CA HIS A 130 -2.71 8.69 -14.46
C HIS A 130 -1.79 8.63 -13.24
N ALA A 131 -0.52 8.97 -13.45
CA ALA A 131 0.47 9.02 -12.39
C ALA A 131 0.34 10.29 -11.54
N SER A 132 0.80 10.21 -10.29
CA SER A 132 1.00 11.32 -9.36
C SER A 132 -0.29 11.93 -8.77
N ASN A 133 -1.47 11.42 -9.09
CA ASN A 133 -2.75 12.00 -8.66
C ASN A 133 -3.38 11.32 -7.43
N SER A 134 -2.86 10.18 -7.01
CA SER A 134 -3.46 9.38 -5.92
C SER A 134 -3.51 10.13 -4.59
N ILE A 135 -2.46 10.89 -4.25
CA ILE A 135 -2.39 11.65 -3.00
C ILE A 135 -3.49 12.73 -2.96
N SER A 136 -3.63 13.51 -4.04
CA SER A 136 -4.65 14.56 -4.13
C SER A 136 -6.06 13.99 -4.11
N ALA A 137 -6.30 12.87 -4.82
CA ALA A 137 -7.60 12.19 -4.81
C ALA A 137 -7.95 11.65 -3.42
N ALA A 138 -7.01 10.95 -2.77
CA ALA A 138 -7.19 10.42 -1.44
C ALA A 138 -7.38 11.52 -0.39
N LEU A 139 -6.64 12.62 -0.49
CA LEU A 139 -6.82 13.79 0.38
C LEU A 139 -8.22 14.39 0.24
N GLY A 140 -8.71 14.55 -1.00
CA GLY A 140 -10.07 15.05 -1.24
C GLY A 140 -11.13 14.15 -0.59
N MET A 141 -10.96 12.81 -0.65
CA MET A 141 -11.84 11.86 0.02
C MET A 141 -11.77 12.00 1.56
N ALA A 142 -10.55 12.09 2.13
CA ALA A 142 -10.37 12.23 3.57
C ALA A 142 -10.97 13.56 4.11
N VAL A 143 -10.83 14.65 3.37
CA VAL A 143 -11.44 15.94 3.70
C VAL A 143 -12.96 15.87 3.63
N ALA A 144 -13.52 15.24 2.59
CA ALA A 144 -14.97 15.05 2.45
C ALA A 144 -15.52 14.18 3.59
N ASP A 145 -14.82 13.11 3.97
CA ASP A 145 -15.20 12.25 5.11
C ASP A 145 -15.21 13.04 6.42
N GLN A 146 -14.23 13.89 6.66
CA GLN A 146 -14.19 14.78 7.82
C GLN A 146 -15.37 15.76 7.83
N GLN A 147 -15.66 16.39 6.71
CA GLN A 147 -16.76 17.37 6.58
C GLN A 147 -18.14 16.72 6.74
N THR A 148 -18.28 15.45 6.34
CA THR A 148 -19.53 14.68 6.46
C THR A 148 -19.64 13.88 7.77
N GLY A 149 -18.68 14.03 8.69
CA GLY A 149 -18.67 13.34 9.97
C GLY A 149 -18.27 11.87 9.94
N GLN A 150 -17.71 11.38 8.83
CA GLN A 150 -17.21 10.00 8.66
C GLN A 150 -15.79 9.86 9.25
N THR A 151 -15.61 10.25 10.51
CA THR A 151 -14.28 10.35 11.15
C THR A 151 -13.60 9.01 11.42
N GLY A 152 -14.33 7.90 11.35
CA GLY A 152 -13.79 6.54 11.52
C GLY A 152 -13.25 5.90 10.26
N ARG A 153 -13.45 6.52 9.09
CA ARG A 153 -12.99 5.98 7.80
C ARG A 153 -11.53 6.34 7.56
N HIS A 154 -10.75 5.38 7.06
CA HIS A 154 -9.38 5.60 6.61
C HIS A 154 -9.32 5.70 5.09
N VAL A 155 -8.43 6.54 4.59
CA VAL A 155 -8.13 6.65 3.17
C VAL A 155 -6.65 6.38 2.96
N VAL A 156 -6.32 5.44 2.06
CA VAL A 156 -4.95 5.02 1.78
C VAL A 156 -4.61 5.38 0.34
N ALA A 157 -3.54 6.12 0.13
CA ALA A 157 -2.94 6.35 -1.19
C ALA A 157 -1.70 5.47 -1.33
N VAL A 158 -1.65 4.62 -2.36
CA VAL A 158 -0.46 3.82 -2.70
C VAL A 158 0.18 4.41 -3.93
N ILE A 159 1.39 4.94 -3.80
CA ILE A 159 2.12 5.63 -4.86
C ILE A 159 3.51 5.03 -5.03
N GLY A 160 3.95 4.82 -6.28
CA GLY A 160 5.30 4.39 -6.60
C GLY A 160 6.32 5.54 -6.63
N ASP A 161 7.61 5.21 -6.46
CA ASP A 161 8.73 6.16 -6.53
C ASP A 161 8.78 6.92 -7.86
N GLY A 162 8.48 6.25 -8.98
CA GLY A 162 8.38 6.89 -10.30
C GLY A 162 7.29 7.97 -10.35
N SER A 163 6.12 7.71 -9.77
CA SER A 163 5.00 8.67 -9.71
C SER A 163 5.28 9.84 -8.75
N MET A 164 6.14 9.65 -7.75
CA MET A 164 6.61 10.74 -6.87
C MET A 164 7.46 11.80 -7.59
N SER A 165 7.90 11.56 -8.81
CA SER A 165 8.61 12.55 -9.61
C SER A 165 7.71 13.64 -10.19
N GLY A 166 6.39 13.44 -10.22
CA GLY A 166 5.42 14.40 -10.76
C GLY A 166 5.05 15.50 -9.76
N GLY A 167 4.92 16.75 -10.26
CA GLY A 167 4.61 17.91 -9.43
C GLY A 167 3.29 17.80 -8.65
N LEU A 168 2.28 17.15 -9.24
CA LEU A 168 0.97 16.96 -8.62
C LEU A 168 1.04 16.14 -7.31
N ALA A 169 1.97 15.19 -7.19
CA ALA A 169 2.19 14.47 -5.94
C ALA A 169 2.65 15.41 -4.81
N TYR A 170 3.52 16.39 -5.13
CA TYR A 170 3.98 17.40 -4.16
C TYR A 170 2.90 18.40 -3.80
N GLU A 171 2.05 18.78 -4.74
CA GLU A 171 0.88 19.62 -4.45
C GLU A 171 -0.07 18.92 -3.48
N GLY A 172 -0.31 17.61 -3.70
CA GLY A 172 -1.08 16.78 -2.79
C GLY A 172 -0.45 16.70 -1.38
N LEU A 173 0.86 16.46 -1.30
CA LEU A 173 1.59 16.42 -0.02
C LEU A 173 1.55 17.76 0.71
N ASN A 174 1.76 18.88 -0.01
CA ASN A 174 1.71 20.21 0.57
C ASN A 174 0.35 20.50 1.21
N ASN A 175 -0.74 20.13 0.55
CA ASN A 175 -2.09 20.30 1.11
C ASN A 175 -2.37 19.31 2.26
N ALA A 176 -1.89 18.05 2.16
CA ALA A 176 -2.08 17.05 3.21
C ALA A 176 -1.38 17.43 4.52
N SER A 177 -0.29 18.22 4.46
CA SER A 177 0.44 18.69 5.62
C SER A 177 -0.31 19.71 6.47
N ASP A 178 -1.22 20.46 5.86
CA ASP A 178 -1.93 21.58 6.49
C ASP A 178 -3.30 21.15 7.05
N THR A 179 -3.89 20.09 6.55
CA THR A 179 -5.22 19.63 6.94
C THR A 179 -5.16 18.34 7.77
N PRO A 180 -5.61 18.34 9.05
CA PRO A 180 -5.76 17.11 9.82
C PRO A 180 -6.74 16.16 9.12
N ASN A 181 -6.30 14.91 8.86
CA ASN A 181 -7.11 13.92 8.13
C ASN A 181 -6.65 12.49 8.48
N ASN A 182 -7.47 11.49 8.10
CA ASN A 182 -7.16 10.06 8.24
C ASN A 182 -6.52 9.50 6.95
N LEU A 183 -5.61 10.24 6.34
CA LEU A 183 -4.89 9.85 5.14
C LEU A 183 -3.61 9.12 5.50
N LEU A 184 -3.44 7.91 4.97
CA LEU A 184 -2.18 7.17 4.94
C LEU A 184 -1.62 7.20 3.53
N ILE A 185 -0.37 7.65 3.37
CA ILE A 185 0.35 7.61 2.10
C ILE A 185 1.41 6.51 2.19
N ILE A 186 1.33 5.53 1.31
CA ILE A 186 2.30 4.44 1.20
C ILE A 186 3.14 4.66 -0.05
N LEU A 187 4.41 4.97 0.16
CA LEU A 187 5.39 5.06 -0.92
C LEU A 187 6.00 3.67 -1.15
N ASN A 188 5.66 3.06 -2.27
CA ASN A 188 6.26 1.81 -2.73
C ASN A 188 7.51 2.13 -3.57
N ASP A 189 8.68 1.90 -3.01
CA ASP A 189 9.97 2.20 -3.64
C ASP A 189 10.71 0.92 -3.97
N ASN A 190 10.87 0.64 -5.25
CA ASN A 190 11.66 -0.46 -5.79
C ASN A 190 12.85 0.03 -6.64
N ASN A 191 13.13 1.33 -6.62
CA ASN A 191 14.14 2.03 -7.43
C ASN A 191 13.96 1.88 -8.95
N MET A 192 12.75 1.49 -9.40
CA MET A 192 12.43 1.26 -10.81
C MET A 192 11.16 2.01 -11.19
N SER A 193 11.25 2.75 -12.30
CA SER A 193 10.07 3.17 -13.07
C SER A 193 9.96 2.29 -14.33
N ILE A 194 9.63 2.82 -15.49
CA ILE A 194 9.73 2.06 -16.76
C ILE A 194 11.20 1.71 -17.04
N ASP A 195 12.10 2.63 -16.68
CA ASP A 195 13.56 2.47 -16.66
C ASP A 195 14.08 2.89 -15.29
N GLY A 196 15.37 2.88 -15.04
CA GLY A 196 15.94 3.32 -13.77
C GLY A 196 15.52 4.74 -13.44
N SER A 197 14.99 4.96 -12.22
CA SER A 197 14.59 6.30 -11.76
C SER A 197 15.73 7.32 -11.90
N VAL A 198 15.40 8.54 -12.32
CA VAL A 198 16.37 9.63 -12.51
C VAL A 198 16.02 10.85 -11.67
N GLY A 199 17.01 11.72 -11.44
CA GLY A 199 16.82 13.01 -10.77
C GLY A 199 17.11 13.00 -9.28
N GLY A 200 17.00 14.18 -8.65
CA GLY A 200 17.36 14.39 -7.24
C GLY A 200 16.52 13.59 -6.24
N MET A 201 15.26 13.30 -6.58
CA MET A 201 14.39 12.50 -5.73
C MET A 201 14.88 11.08 -5.54
N LYS A 202 15.42 10.42 -6.59
CA LYS A 202 16.05 9.12 -6.48
C LYS A 202 17.18 9.12 -5.44
N HIS A 203 18.08 10.10 -5.54
CA HIS A 203 19.18 10.22 -4.57
C HIS A 203 18.66 10.45 -3.15
N TYR A 204 17.62 11.24 -3.01
CA TYR A 204 16.99 11.52 -1.73
C TYR A 204 16.32 10.27 -1.12
N LEU A 205 15.51 9.52 -1.87
CA LEU A 205 14.86 8.30 -1.40
C LEU A 205 15.90 7.22 -1.04
N HIS A 206 16.97 7.10 -1.84
CA HIS A 206 18.08 6.19 -1.52
C HIS A 206 18.77 6.53 -0.19
N GLN A 207 18.90 7.82 0.15
CA GLN A 207 19.45 8.24 1.45
C GLN A 207 18.53 7.92 2.62
N LEU A 208 17.20 7.89 2.43
CA LEU A 208 16.24 7.47 3.46
C LEU A 208 16.41 5.98 3.82
N HIS A 209 16.79 5.14 2.88
CA HIS A 209 17.06 3.71 3.09
C HIS A 209 18.23 3.46 4.06
N THR A 210 19.21 4.34 4.12
CA THR A 210 20.39 4.17 4.95
C THR A 210 20.15 4.42 6.44
N SER A 211 19.01 4.96 6.83
CA SER A 211 18.69 5.30 8.22
C SER A 211 17.99 4.20 9.05
N ARG A 212 17.97 2.94 8.58
CA ARG A 212 17.32 1.79 9.27
C ARG A 212 17.72 1.65 10.74
N LEU A 213 19.01 1.82 11.05
CA LEU A 213 19.52 1.71 12.42
C LEU A 213 18.94 2.77 13.36
N TYR A 214 18.78 4.01 12.87
CA TYR A 214 18.22 5.11 13.64
C TYR A 214 16.73 4.91 13.92
N ASN A 215 15.95 4.49 12.92
CA ASN A 215 14.51 4.23 13.06
C ASN A 215 14.26 3.06 14.00
N TRP A 216 15.02 1.98 13.91
CA TRP A 216 14.96 0.83 14.82
C TRP A 216 15.29 1.23 16.27
N LEU A 217 16.36 2.01 16.49
CA LEU A 217 16.76 2.47 17.82
C LEU A 217 15.68 3.37 18.43
N ARG A 218 15.12 4.30 17.66
CA ARG A 218 14.03 5.19 18.06
C ARG A 218 12.77 4.41 18.45
N PHE A 219 12.38 3.43 17.66
CA PHE A 219 11.23 2.57 17.95
C PHE A 219 11.41 1.78 19.24
N ARG A 220 12.56 1.16 19.44
CA ARG A 220 12.86 0.42 20.70
C ARG A 220 12.88 1.30 21.93
N ILE A 221 13.44 2.50 21.84
CA ILE A 221 13.47 3.46 22.95
C ILE A 221 12.05 3.93 23.28
N SER A 222 11.24 4.28 22.28
CA SER A 222 9.86 4.73 22.49
C SER A 222 8.96 3.64 23.13
N GLN A 223 9.11 2.38 22.70
CA GLN A 223 8.40 1.24 23.26
C GLN A 223 8.80 0.96 24.73
N LYS A 224 10.09 1.06 25.07
CA LYS A 224 10.55 0.91 26.45
C LYS A 224 10.03 2.01 27.36
N MET A 225 10.02 3.26 26.89
CA MET A 225 9.52 4.41 27.66
C MET A 225 8.00 4.37 27.89
N LEU A 226 7.23 3.86 26.92
CA LEU A 226 5.80 3.58 27.08
C LEU A 226 5.54 2.47 28.11
N LYS A 227 6.34 1.38 28.10
CA LYS A 227 6.22 0.29 29.07
C LYS A 227 6.57 0.70 30.49
N TRP A 228 7.41 1.71 30.69
CA TRP A 228 7.81 2.19 32.01
C TRP A 228 6.89 3.29 32.60
N GLY A 229 5.79 3.62 31.91
CA GLY A 229 4.78 4.56 32.41
C GLY A 229 5.25 6.01 32.62
N ILE A 230 6.39 6.38 32.06
CA ILE A 230 7.07 7.67 32.27
C ILE A 230 6.42 8.81 31.48
N LEU A 231 5.52 8.51 30.55
CA LEU A 231 4.94 9.49 29.62
C LEU A 231 3.41 9.57 29.72
N THR A 232 2.92 10.73 30.16
CA THR A 232 1.56 11.16 29.90
C THR A 232 1.40 11.64 28.45
N GLU A 233 0.17 11.61 27.89
CA GLU A 233 -0.12 12.05 26.51
C GLU A 233 0.39 13.48 26.20
N ARG A 234 0.32 14.42 27.16
CA ARG A 234 0.87 15.78 27.01
C ARG A 234 2.40 15.82 27.02
N GLY A 235 3.04 14.95 27.80
CA GLY A 235 4.50 14.78 27.82
C GLY A 235 5.02 14.21 26.50
N ARG A 236 4.26 13.28 25.88
CA ARG A 236 4.57 12.69 24.57
C ARG A 236 4.65 13.73 23.46
N GLN A 237 3.71 14.66 23.37
CA GLN A 237 3.73 15.73 22.35
C GLN A 237 4.92 16.70 22.55
N ARG A 238 5.26 17.07 23.80
CA ARG A 238 6.43 17.89 24.08
C ARG A 238 7.74 17.16 23.75
N MET A 239 7.82 15.88 24.06
CA MET A 239 9.00 15.06 23.78
C MET A 239 9.18 14.79 22.28
N LEU A 240 8.09 14.63 21.52
CA LEU A 240 8.15 14.53 20.05
C LEU A 240 8.70 15.82 19.43
N ARG A 241 8.29 16.99 19.91
CA ARG A 241 8.84 18.29 19.48
C ARG A 241 10.31 18.44 19.86
N PHE A 242 10.70 18.05 21.08
CA PHE A 242 12.09 18.08 21.53
C PHE A 242 12.99 17.11 20.77
N ASN A 243 12.50 15.88 20.50
CA ASN A 243 13.22 14.91 19.68
C ASN A 243 13.40 15.39 18.23
N ASN A 244 12.40 16.06 17.65
CA ASN A 244 12.52 16.62 16.31
C ASN A 244 13.54 17.76 16.28
N SER A 245 13.60 18.61 17.31
CA SER A 245 14.62 19.67 17.46
C SER A 245 16.01 19.08 17.71
N LEU A 246 16.13 18.01 18.50
CA LEU A 246 17.42 17.34 18.75
C LEU A 246 17.90 16.58 17.51
N LYS A 247 16.99 15.99 16.73
CA LYS A 247 17.28 15.33 15.45
C LYS A 247 17.83 16.33 14.43
N SER A 248 17.26 17.53 14.34
CA SER A 248 17.73 18.58 13.44
C SER A 248 19.13 19.09 13.80
N LEU A 249 19.55 18.93 15.05
CA LEU A 249 20.91 19.28 15.52
C LEU A 249 21.94 18.14 15.33
N LEU A 250 21.46 16.89 15.25
CA LEU A 250 22.31 15.70 15.19
C LEU A 250 22.38 15.02 13.82
N THR A 251 21.45 15.35 12.91
CA THR A 251 21.44 14.85 11.54
C THR A 251 21.36 16.04 10.58
N ASP A 252 22.34 16.17 9.71
CA ASP A 252 22.43 17.22 8.68
C ASP A 252 21.30 17.15 7.61
N GLN A 253 20.38 16.18 7.71
CA GLN A 253 19.31 15.99 6.72
C GLN A 253 17.96 15.79 7.40
N GLN A 254 17.11 16.79 7.35
CA GLN A 254 15.68 16.62 7.60
C GLN A 254 15.04 15.83 6.44
N ASN A 255 14.25 14.81 6.77
CA ASN A 255 13.39 14.14 5.81
C ASN A 255 12.38 15.18 5.26
N ILE A 256 12.25 15.30 3.93
CA ILE A 256 11.35 16.25 3.27
C ILE A 256 9.91 16.12 3.78
N PHE A 257 9.45 14.91 4.07
CA PHE A 257 8.10 14.67 4.59
C PHE A 257 7.95 15.22 6.02
N GLU A 258 8.94 15.00 6.88
CA GLU A 258 8.95 15.58 8.23
C GLU A 258 9.12 17.12 8.19
N GLY A 259 9.87 17.63 7.22
CA GLY A 259 9.98 19.07 6.92
C GLY A 259 8.64 19.70 6.53
N MET A 260 7.80 18.93 5.86
CA MET A 260 6.41 19.30 5.52
C MET A 260 5.41 18.96 6.64
N ASN A 261 5.84 18.66 7.86
CA ASN A 261 4.99 18.24 8.99
C ASN A 261 4.19 16.95 8.73
N ILE A 262 4.60 16.12 7.78
CA ILE A 262 4.04 14.79 7.53
C ILE A 262 4.84 13.76 8.32
N ARG A 263 4.15 12.97 9.13
CA ARG A 263 4.80 11.93 9.93
C ARG A 263 5.27 10.79 9.03
N TYR A 264 6.56 10.51 9.05
CA TYR A 264 7.17 9.44 8.28
C TYR A 264 7.45 8.20 9.14
N PHE A 265 7.11 7.02 8.61
CA PHE A 265 7.42 5.71 9.16
C PHE A 265 8.14 4.88 8.10
N GLY A 266 9.15 4.17 8.48
CA GLY A 266 9.87 3.27 7.58
C GLY A 266 11.36 3.61 7.48
N PRO A 267 12.03 3.04 6.48
CA PRO A 267 11.50 2.06 5.54
C PRO A 267 11.20 0.71 6.19
N SER A 268 10.16 0.02 5.71
CA SER A 268 9.82 -1.37 6.04
C SER A 268 10.06 -2.27 4.84
N ASP A 269 10.26 -3.57 5.07
CA ASP A 269 10.36 -4.54 3.99
C ASP A 269 8.97 -4.82 3.39
N GLY A 270 8.73 -4.31 2.18
CA GLY A 270 7.45 -4.47 1.48
C GLY A 270 7.12 -5.92 1.08
N HIS A 271 8.04 -6.87 1.29
CA HIS A 271 7.84 -8.30 1.05
C HIS A 271 7.65 -9.11 2.33
N ASP A 272 7.70 -8.49 3.51
CA ASP A 272 7.34 -9.12 4.78
C ASP A 272 5.91 -8.73 5.19
N VAL A 273 4.93 -9.59 4.86
CA VAL A 273 3.51 -9.37 5.19
C VAL A 273 3.24 -9.43 6.72
N ILE A 274 4.22 -9.91 7.49
CA ILE A 274 4.08 -10.04 8.95
C ILE A 274 4.66 -8.81 9.69
N GLU A 275 5.58 -8.04 9.10
CA GLU A 275 6.08 -6.79 9.67
C GLU A 275 4.98 -5.72 9.75
#